data_002a3f2397834fcbf34d7d037975a41b
#
_entry.id   002a3f2397834fcbf34d7d037975a41b
#
_cell.length_a   1.000
_cell.length_b   1.000
_cell.length_c   1.000
_cell.angle_alpha   90.00
_cell.angle_beta   90.00
_cell.angle_gamma   90.00
#
_symmetry.space_group_name_H-M   'P 1'
#
loop_
_entity.id
_entity.type
_entity.pdbx_description
1 polymer ?
#
loop_
_entity_poly.entity_id
_entity_poly.type
_entity_poly.pdbx_seq_one_letter_code
_entity_poly.pdbx_strand_id
1 'polypeptide(L)'
;MDLSADSGAALFERIRLGDAAAEGELVESFGGKVYAMAVVRTRDREASRDLVQDVLWAVIQALRGGHLRAPDKLAAFVSGTARNLINNYCRTRGRAARDTAPPSQPLTTNVEHAFDDQQRAVVVRAAVRGLEGIDRRILTLTLVDGLTAVEIATRLSLNPDAVRQRKSRAIKKVMALLADRSGR
;
A
#
# COMPACT_ATOMS: atom_id res chain seq x y z
N MET A 1 10.77 -5.46 -13.36
CA MET A 1 10.17 -6.66 -13.97
C MET A 1 8.83 -6.85 -13.29
N ASP A 2 7.72 -6.61 -13.98
CA ASP A 2 6.41 -6.89 -13.43
C ASP A 2 6.18 -8.40 -13.51
N LEU A 3 6.02 -9.02 -12.33
CA LEU A 3 5.61 -10.43 -12.27
C LEU A 3 4.24 -10.56 -12.96
N SER A 4 4.15 -11.40 -13.99
CA SER A 4 2.85 -11.77 -14.56
C SER A 4 1.99 -12.43 -13.47
N ALA A 5 0.68 -12.43 -13.61
CA ALA A 5 -0.22 -13.03 -12.64
C ALA A 5 0.13 -14.51 -12.36
N ASP A 6 0.50 -15.26 -13.41
CA ASP A 6 0.92 -16.66 -13.30
C ASP A 6 2.24 -16.82 -12.53
N SER A 7 3.23 -15.91 -12.76
CA SER A 7 4.48 -15.90 -12.03
C SER A 7 4.28 -15.57 -10.54
N GLY A 8 3.36 -14.66 -10.24
CA GLY A 8 3.00 -14.32 -8.88
C GLY A 8 2.33 -15.47 -8.12
N ALA A 9 1.47 -16.22 -8.79
CA ALA A 9 0.81 -17.39 -8.21
C ALA A 9 1.80 -18.52 -7.92
N ALA A 10 2.70 -18.80 -8.85
CA ALA A 10 3.77 -19.80 -8.66
C ALA A 10 4.69 -19.42 -7.50
N LEU A 11 5.09 -18.16 -7.42
CA LEU A 11 5.94 -17.64 -6.33
C LEU A 11 5.24 -17.76 -4.97
N PHE A 12 3.94 -17.43 -4.89
CA PHE A 12 3.15 -17.60 -3.69
C PHE A 12 3.14 -19.04 -3.19
N GLU A 13 2.85 -20.02 -4.06
CA GLU A 13 2.79 -21.43 -3.66
C GLU A 13 4.15 -21.95 -3.14
N ARG A 14 5.25 -21.57 -3.80
CA ARG A 14 6.59 -21.93 -3.34
C ARG A 14 6.91 -21.37 -1.96
N ILE A 15 6.58 -20.09 -1.70
CA ILE A 15 6.77 -19.46 -0.39
C ILE A 15 5.89 -20.14 0.67
N ARG A 16 4.65 -20.48 0.34
CA ARG A 16 3.74 -21.20 1.24
C ARG A 16 4.28 -22.56 1.66
N LEU A 17 5.03 -23.21 0.79
CA LEU A 17 5.72 -24.49 1.06
C LEU A 17 7.07 -24.31 1.77
N GLY A 18 7.50 -23.08 2.07
CA GLY A 18 8.72 -22.79 2.79
C GLY A 18 9.99 -22.77 1.93
N ASP A 19 9.87 -22.58 0.61
CA ASP A 19 11.01 -22.44 -0.31
C ASP A 19 11.77 -21.13 -0.04
N ALA A 20 12.95 -21.23 0.57
CA ALA A 20 13.80 -20.07 0.87
C ALA A 20 14.29 -19.34 -0.40
N ALA A 21 14.49 -20.05 -1.52
CA ALA A 21 14.86 -19.42 -2.79
C ALA A 21 13.71 -18.54 -3.32
N ALA A 22 12.45 -18.97 -3.17
CA ALA A 22 11.28 -18.19 -3.53
C ALA A 22 11.13 -16.93 -2.65
N GLU A 23 11.53 -17.00 -1.40
CA GLU A 23 11.56 -15.82 -0.52
C GLU A 23 12.62 -14.81 -0.99
N GLY A 24 13.80 -15.28 -1.39
CA GLY A 24 14.83 -14.44 -2.02
C GLY A 24 14.32 -13.77 -3.29
N GLU A 25 13.64 -14.51 -4.16
CA GLU A 25 13.02 -14.01 -5.40
C GLU A 25 11.96 -12.91 -5.10
N LEU A 26 11.16 -13.06 -4.03
CA LEU A 26 10.23 -12.04 -3.58
C LEU A 26 10.96 -10.76 -3.15
N VAL A 27 12.05 -10.90 -2.38
CA VAL A 27 12.86 -9.78 -1.91
C VAL A 27 13.45 -9.02 -3.08
N GLU A 28 14.04 -9.70 -4.05
CA GLU A 28 14.61 -9.10 -5.27
C GLU A 28 13.54 -8.38 -6.11
N SER A 29 12.38 -9.00 -6.28
CA SER A 29 11.31 -8.46 -7.12
C SER A 29 10.63 -7.22 -6.54
N PHE A 30 10.49 -7.16 -5.20
CA PHE A 30 9.70 -6.13 -4.54
C PHE A 30 10.49 -5.17 -3.66
N GLY A 31 11.71 -5.54 -3.23
CA GLY A 31 12.50 -4.74 -2.31
C GLY A 31 12.76 -3.31 -2.79
N GLY A 32 13.15 -3.15 -4.06
CA GLY A 32 13.37 -1.85 -4.68
C GLY A 32 12.11 -0.97 -4.73
N LYS A 33 10.96 -1.56 -5.06
CA LYS A 33 9.66 -0.85 -5.09
C LYS A 33 9.22 -0.41 -3.70
N VAL A 34 9.35 -1.29 -2.72
CA VAL A 34 9.04 -0.98 -1.31
C VAL A 34 9.96 0.11 -0.78
N TYR A 35 11.27 0.04 -1.10
CA TYR A 35 12.23 1.06 -0.72
C TYR A 35 11.88 2.44 -1.29
N ALA A 36 11.56 2.51 -2.58
CA ALA A 36 11.14 3.75 -3.22
C ALA A 36 9.89 4.34 -2.54
N MET A 37 8.90 3.51 -2.22
CA MET A 37 7.71 3.95 -1.48
C MET A 37 8.06 4.49 -0.09
N ALA A 38 8.96 3.81 0.62
CA ALA A 38 9.38 4.20 1.96
C ALA A 38 10.15 5.53 1.93
N VAL A 39 11.16 5.69 1.07
CA VAL A 39 11.97 6.92 0.95
C VAL A 39 11.13 8.13 0.62
N VAL A 40 10.21 8.02 -0.36
CA VAL A 40 9.32 9.13 -0.73
C VAL A 40 8.45 9.58 0.46
N ARG A 41 8.08 8.64 1.32
CA ARG A 41 7.15 8.91 2.43
C ARG A 41 7.86 9.34 3.71
N THR A 42 8.98 8.70 4.05
CA THR A 42 9.73 8.96 5.29
C THR A 42 10.74 10.09 5.15
N ARG A 43 11.29 10.28 3.93
CA ARG A 43 12.44 11.14 3.63
C ARG A 43 13.69 10.79 4.45
N ASP A 44 13.79 9.54 4.87
CA ASP A 44 14.84 8.99 5.72
C ASP A 44 15.29 7.66 5.11
N ARG A 45 16.55 7.60 4.66
CA ARG A 45 17.08 6.42 3.96
C ARG A 45 17.31 5.24 4.89
N GLU A 46 17.74 5.50 6.12
CA GLU A 46 18.00 4.46 7.12
C GLU A 46 16.67 3.82 7.55
N ALA A 47 15.74 4.62 8.01
CA ALA A 47 14.40 4.15 8.33
C ALA A 47 13.69 3.46 7.15
N SER A 48 14.00 3.86 5.91
CA SER A 48 13.42 3.20 4.74
C SER A 48 13.98 1.80 4.51
N ARG A 49 15.25 1.54 4.84
CA ARG A 49 15.83 0.19 4.77
C ARG A 49 15.20 -0.73 5.80
N ASP A 50 15.02 -0.25 7.02
CA ASP A 50 14.37 -1.01 8.10
C ASP A 50 12.92 -1.34 7.72
N LEU A 51 12.19 -0.36 7.19
CA LEU A 51 10.83 -0.57 6.71
C LEU A 51 10.73 -1.58 5.56
N VAL A 52 11.73 -1.66 4.68
CA VAL A 52 11.76 -2.70 3.64
C VAL A 52 11.83 -4.08 4.27
N GLN A 53 12.71 -4.27 5.26
CA GLN A 53 12.83 -5.55 5.98
C GLN A 53 11.52 -5.92 6.67
N ASP A 54 10.93 -4.99 7.42
CA ASP A 54 9.67 -5.18 8.13
C ASP A 54 8.52 -5.56 7.18
N VAL A 55 8.43 -4.86 6.05
CA VAL A 55 7.39 -5.11 5.04
C VAL A 55 7.55 -6.49 4.43
N LEU A 56 8.75 -6.82 3.95
CA LEU A 56 9.01 -8.10 3.28
C LEU A 56 8.85 -9.26 4.26
N TRP A 57 9.31 -9.11 5.50
CA TRP A 57 9.09 -10.08 6.56
C TRP A 57 7.60 -10.30 6.83
N ALA A 58 6.82 -9.22 7.01
CA ALA A 58 5.38 -9.31 7.22
C ALA A 58 4.65 -9.99 6.05
N VAL A 59 5.09 -9.71 4.80
CA VAL A 59 4.56 -10.36 3.61
C VAL A 59 4.87 -11.86 3.63
N ILE A 60 6.13 -12.25 3.84
CA ILE A 60 6.54 -13.66 3.86
C ILE A 60 5.74 -14.43 4.94
N GLN A 61 5.64 -13.89 6.15
CA GLN A 61 4.85 -14.52 7.22
C GLN A 61 3.37 -14.69 6.84
N ALA A 62 2.79 -13.68 6.20
CA ALA A 62 1.40 -13.74 5.76
C ALA A 62 1.18 -14.78 4.64
N LEU A 63 2.15 -14.91 3.71
CA LEU A 63 2.11 -15.91 2.64
C LEU A 63 2.25 -17.33 3.19
N ARG A 64 3.20 -17.55 4.12
CA ARG A 64 3.38 -18.83 4.83
C ARG A 64 2.12 -19.21 5.61
N GLY A 65 1.45 -18.23 6.22
CA GLY A 65 0.19 -18.42 6.95
C GLY A 65 -1.05 -18.57 6.07
N GLY A 66 -0.92 -18.54 4.74
CA GLY A 66 -2.03 -18.68 3.80
C GLY A 66 -3.03 -17.53 3.83
N HIS A 67 -2.61 -16.34 4.30
CA HIS A 67 -3.51 -15.17 4.42
C HIS A 67 -3.84 -14.52 3.07
N LEU A 68 -3.14 -14.85 1.99
CA LEU A 68 -3.45 -14.40 0.63
C LEU A 68 -4.41 -15.37 -0.05
N ARG A 69 -5.67 -14.95 -0.21
CA ARG A 69 -6.73 -15.79 -0.83
C ARG A 69 -6.71 -15.79 -2.36
N ALA A 70 -6.01 -14.86 -2.99
CA ALA A 70 -5.95 -14.67 -4.43
C ALA A 70 -4.49 -14.53 -4.85
N PRO A 71 -3.79 -15.65 -5.21
CA PRO A 71 -2.36 -15.67 -5.54
C PRO A 71 -1.97 -14.74 -6.68
N ASP A 72 -2.86 -14.55 -7.65
CA ASP A 72 -2.74 -13.60 -8.77
C ASP A 72 -2.60 -12.13 -8.31
N LYS A 73 -2.95 -11.83 -7.06
CA LYS A 73 -2.89 -10.47 -6.47
C LYS A 73 -1.70 -10.25 -5.55
N LEU A 74 -0.64 -11.07 -5.67
CA LEU A 74 0.56 -10.95 -4.84
C LEU A 74 1.15 -9.53 -4.83
N ALA A 75 1.32 -8.91 -6.00
CA ALA A 75 1.86 -7.56 -6.11
C ALA A 75 1.00 -6.51 -5.40
N ALA A 76 -0.33 -6.63 -5.49
CA ALA A 76 -1.26 -5.75 -4.79
C ALA A 76 -1.22 -5.97 -3.27
N PHE A 77 -1.03 -7.22 -2.82
CA PHE A 77 -0.87 -7.58 -1.42
C PHE A 77 0.41 -6.97 -0.83
N VAL A 78 1.56 -7.13 -1.51
CA VAL A 78 2.84 -6.52 -1.11
C VAL A 78 2.70 -5.00 -1.00
N SER A 79 2.17 -4.36 -2.04
CA SER A 79 1.99 -2.90 -2.08
C SER A 79 1.03 -2.40 -0.98
N GLY A 80 -0.01 -3.15 -0.66
CA GLY A 80 -0.95 -2.85 0.42
C GLY A 80 -0.28 -2.95 1.79
N THR A 81 0.48 -4.01 2.04
CA THR A 81 1.25 -4.23 3.27
C THR A 81 2.28 -3.14 3.46
N ALA A 82 3.05 -2.82 2.39
CA ALA A 82 4.04 -1.74 2.40
C ALA A 82 3.41 -0.40 2.79
N ARG A 83 2.32 -0.03 2.12
CA ARG A 83 1.62 1.23 2.41
C ARG A 83 1.13 1.30 3.85
N ASN A 84 0.59 0.21 4.38
CA ASN A 84 0.08 0.17 5.76
C ASN A 84 1.22 0.35 6.77
N LEU A 85 2.34 -0.36 6.63
CA LEU A 85 3.47 -0.28 7.55
C LEU A 85 4.17 1.08 7.47
N ILE A 86 4.44 1.58 6.27
CA ILE A 86 5.06 2.90 6.05
C ILE A 86 4.18 4.02 6.63
N ASN A 87 2.87 3.99 6.39
CA ASN A 87 1.96 4.98 6.95
C ASN A 87 1.89 4.90 8.48
N ASN A 88 1.90 3.68 9.04
CA ASN A 88 1.95 3.48 10.48
C ASN A 88 3.21 4.09 11.09
N TYR A 89 4.38 3.81 10.49
CA TYR A 89 5.66 4.39 10.90
C TYR A 89 5.62 5.92 10.86
N CYS A 90 5.23 6.52 9.75
CA CYS A 90 5.15 7.98 9.60
C CYS A 90 4.20 8.60 10.63
N ARG A 91 3.10 7.94 10.94
CA ARG A 91 2.14 8.40 11.95
C ARG A 91 2.72 8.35 13.36
N THR A 92 3.41 7.28 13.72
CA THR A 92 4.04 7.13 15.03
C THR A 92 5.14 8.18 15.21
N ARG A 93 5.98 8.35 14.19
CA ARG A 93 7.04 9.36 14.19
C ARG A 93 6.49 10.80 14.18
N GLY A 94 5.42 11.06 13.45
CA GLY A 94 4.75 12.36 13.44
C GLY A 94 4.06 12.72 14.75
N ARG A 95 3.69 11.75 15.58
CA ARG A 95 3.25 11.98 16.97
C ARG A 95 4.43 12.33 17.87
N ALA A 96 5.55 11.63 17.73
CA ALA A 96 6.77 11.92 18.47
C ALA A 96 7.41 13.27 18.06
N ALA A 97 7.33 13.64 16.77
CA ALA A 97 7.91 14.89 16.25
C ALA A 97 7.05 16.14 16.47
N ARG A 98 5.82 16.00 16.93
CA ARG A 98 5.02 17.16 17.38
C ARG A 98 5.54 17.75 18.69
N ASP A 99 6.43 17.01 19.38
CA ASP A 99 7.13 17.51 20.55
C ASP A 99 8.51 18.11 20.24
N THR A 100 9.06 17.96 19.02
CA THR A 100 10.36 18.55 18.66
C THR A 100 10.60 18.65 17.14
N ALA A 101 10.64 19.90 16.58
CA ALA A 101 11.48 20.35 15.45
C ALA A 101 11.00 20.27 13.96
N PRO A 102 11.67 21.00 13.04
CA PRO A 102 11.11 21.62 11.84
C PRO A 102 11.23 20.80 10.53
N PRO A 103 10.62 21.24 9.41
CA PRO A 103 10.43 20.44 8.19
C PRO A 103 11.67 20.42 7.27
N SER A 104 11.99 19.24 6.74
CA SER A 104 13.09 19.02 5.80
C SER A 104 12.63 18.96 4.33
N GLN A 105 13.51 19.38 3.43
CA GLN A 105 13.32 19.64 2.00
C GLN A 105 13.09 18.40 1.10
N PRO A 106 12.57 18.57 -0.14
CA PRO A 106 12.25 17.48 -1.05
C PRO A 106 13.49 16.89 -1.74
N LEU A 107 13.56 15.55 -1.82
CA LEU A 107 14.55 14.83 -2.60
C LEU A 107 13.95 14.41 -3.95
N THR A 108 14.65 14.72 -5.01
CA THR A 108 14.37 14.33 -6.40
C THR A 108 14.74 12.86 -6.61
N THR A 109 13.83 12.07 -7.11
CA THR A 109 14.02 10.65 -7.43
C THR A 109 13.78 10.40 -8.93
N ASN A 110 14.56 9.49 -9.50
CA ASN A 110 14.65 9.05 -10.88
C ASN A 110 13.28 8.88 -11.59
N VAL A 111 13.19 9.46 -12.81
CA VAL A 111 11.96 9.94 -13.46
C VAL A 111 11.19 8.88 -14.27
N GLU A 112 11.77 7.76 -14.65
CA GLU A 112 11.15 6.89 -15.67
C GLU A 112 10.08 5.91 -15.13
N HIS A 113 10.17 5.43 -13.89
CA HIS A 113 9.10 4.61 -13.28
C HIS A 113 8.06 5.46 -12.52
N ALA A 114 8.40 6.70 -12.18
CA ALA A 114 7.51 7.64 -11.52
C ALA A 114 6.37 8.13 -12.42
N PHE A 115 6.55 8.13 -13.74
CA PHE A 115 5.59 8.69 -14.69
C PHE A 115 4.32 7.82 -14.81
N ASP A 116 4.49 6.50 -14.90
CA ASP A 116 3.36 5.57 -15.03
C ASP A 116 2.58 5.44 -13.70
N ASP A 117 3.28 5.42 -12.57
CA ASP A 117 2.68 5.42 -11.24
C ASP A 117 2.01 6.77 -10.91
N GLN A 118 2.55 7.88 -11.41
CA GLN A 118 1.98 9.21 -11.21
C GLN A 118 0.71 9.38 -12.03
N GLN A 119 0.69 8.85 -13.26
CA GLN A 119 -0.49 8.87 -14.12
C GLN A 119 -1.60 7.98 -13.56
N ARG A 120 -1.27 6.78 -13.10
CA ARG A 120 -2.19 5.89 -12.37
C ARG A 120 -2.71 6.53 -11.08
N ALA A 121 -1.85 7.20 -10.32
CA ALA A 121 -2.23 7.90 -9.10
C ALA A 121 -3.19 9.07 -9.38
N VAL A 122 -3.01 9.80 -10.50
CA VAL A 122 -3.93 10.87 -10.93
C VAL A 122 -5.30 10.29 -11.27
N VAL A 123 -5.34 9.18 -12.01
CA VAL A 123 -6.60 8.52 -12.40
C VAL A 123 -7.34 7.96 -11.17
N VAL A 124 -6.62 7.32 -10.25
CA VAL A 124 -7.20 6.85 -8.99
C VAL A 124 -7.72 8.00 -8.13
N ARG A 125 -6.96 9.11 -8.02
CA ARG A 125 -7.42 10.30 -7.29
C ARG A 125 -8.67 10.91 -7.91
N ALA A 126 -8.74 10.95 -9.25
CA ALA A 126 -9.92 11.44 -9.96
C ALA A 126 -11.14 10.53 -9.71
N ALA A 127 -10.97 9.19 -9.74
CA ALA A 127 -12.02 8.24 -9.42
C ALA A 127 -12.49 8.36 -7.96
N VAL A 128 -11.57 8.54 -7.01
CA VAL A 128 -11.91 8.77 -5.60
C VAL A 128 -12.64 10.10 -5.40
N ARG A 129 -12.26 11.14 -6.15
CA ARG A 129 -12.99 12.44 -6.12
C ARG A 129 -14.43 12.32 -6.66
N GLY A 130 -14.68 11.40 -7.57
CA GLY A 130 -16.02 11.09 -8.10
C GLY A 130 -16.92 10.34 -7.11
N LEU A 131 -16.40 9.86 -5.99
CA LEU A 131 -17.21 9.29 -4.92
C LEU A 131 -17.86 10.39 -4.10
N GLU A 132 -19.08 10.14 -3.62
CA GLU A 132 -19.82 11.09 -2.81
C GLU A 132 -19.61 10.87 -1.30
N GLY A 133 -19.68 11.96 -0.55
CA GLY A 133 -19.85 12.00 0.88
C GLY A 133 -18.84 11.21 1.69
N ILE A 134 -19.36 10.34 2.54
CA ILE A 134 -18.62 9.62 3.57
C ILE A 134 -17.69 8.54 2.98
N ASP A 135 -18.05 7.95 1.84
CA ASP A 135 -17.25 6.91 1.18
C ASP A 135 -15.93 7.48 0.65
N ARG A 136 -15.99 8.67 0.04
CA ARG A 136 -14.79 9.43 -0.36
C ARG A 136 -13.91 9.75 0.84
N ARG A 137 -14.52 10.20 1.96
CA ARG A 137 -13.79 10.55 3.17
C ARG A 137 -13.10 9.35 3.80
N ILE A 138 -13.77 8.18 3.84
CA ILE A 138 -13.20 6.93 4.32
C ILE A 138 -12.01 6.51 3.45
N LEU A 139 -12.13 6.55 2.10
CA LEU A 139 -11.02 6.21 1.23
C LEU A 139 -9.85 7.19 1.33
N THR A 140 -10.12 8.50 1.42
CA THR A 140 -9.06 9.50 1.62
C THR A 140 -8.30 9.24 2.91
N LEU A 141 -9.01 9.07 4.03
CA LEU A 141 -8.39 8.76 5.33
C LEU A 141 -7.60 7.44 5.30
N THR A 142 -8.06 6.44 4.53
CA THR A 142 -7.34 5.18 4.38
C THR A 142 -6.10 5.31 3.49
N LEU A 143 -6.22 5.97 2.31
CA LEU A 143 -5.19 5.98 1.27
C LEU A 143 -4.15 7.08 1.47
N VAL A 144 -4.57 8.24 1.97
CA VAL A 144 -3.69 9.40 2.17
C VAL A 144 -3.15 9.43 3.60
N ASP A 145 -4.05 9.32 4.59
CA ASP A 145 -3.68 9.44 6.01
C ASP A 145 -3.26 8.08 6.62
N GLY A 146 -3.52 6.97 5.92
CA GLY A 146 -3.15 5.62 6.37
C GLY A 146 -3.88 5.15 7.61
N LEU A 147 -5.05 5.72 7.91
CA LEU A 147 -5.81 5.38 9.11
C LEU A 147 -6.44 3.99 9.02
N THR A 148 -6.43 3.28 10.13
CA THR A 148 -7.14 2.00 10.30
C THR A 148 -8.65 2.20 10.36
N ALA A 149 -9.42 1.13 10.15
CA ALA A 149 -10.89 1.21 10.23
C ALA A 149 -11.37 1.67 11.62
N VAL A 150 -10.66 1.33 12.68
CA VAL A 150 -10.99 1.75 14.05
C VAL A 150 -10.76 3.25 14.23
N GLU A 151 -9.62 3.77 13.76
CA GLU A 151 -9.30 5.20 13.86
C GLU A 151 -10.25 6.04 13.00
N ILE A 152 -10.61 5.55 11.82
CA ILE A 152 -11.61 6.21 10.96
C ILE A 152 -12.98 6.21 11.64
N ALA A 153 -13.36 5.09 12.25
CA ALA A 153 -14.61 4.97 12.98
C ALA A 153 -14.70 5.98 14.11
N THR A 154 -13.65 6.09 14.94
CA THR A 154 -13.55 7.10 16.00
C THR A 154 -13.63 8.51 15.44
N ARG A 155 -12.90 8.80 14.34
CA ARG A 155 -12.84 10.15 13.73
C ARG A 155 -14.15 10.59 13.07
N LEU A 156 -14.92 9.64 12.55
CA LEU A 156 -16.18 9.89 11.84
C LEU A 156 -17.41 9.54 12.67
N SER A 157 -17.24 9.14 13.94
CA SER A 157 -18.30 8.67 14.82
C SER A 157 -19.14 7.53 14.21
N LEU A 158 -18.43 6.56 13.64
CA LEU A 158 -19.01 5.37 12.99
C LEU A 158 -18.61 4.09 13.73
N ASN A 159 -19.32 3.00 13.42
CA ASN A 159 -18.89 1.67 13.81
C ASN A 159 -17.74 1.19 12.92
N PRO A 160 -16.67 0.55 13.46
CA PRO A 160 -15.55 0.01 12.67
C PRO A 160 -15.96 -0.97 11.56
N ASP A 161 -17.00 -1.78 11.79
CA ASP A 161 -17.50 -2.71 10.76
C ASP A 161 -18.22 -1.96 9.63
N ALA A 162 -18.97 -0.92 9.95
CA ALA A 162 -19.56 -0.03 8.94
C ALA A 162 -18.48 0.65 8.09
N VAL A 163 -17.35 1.06 8.70
CA VAL A 163 -16.20 1.60 7.97
C VAL A 163 -15.59 0.55 7.04
N ARG A 164 -15.40 -0.69 7.51
CA ARG A 164 -14.88 -1.80 6.67
C ARG A 164 -15.78 -2.09 5.47
N GLN A 165 -17.09 -2.18 5.71
CA GLN A 165 -18.07 -2.44 4.65
C GLN A 165 -18.14 -1.29 3.63
N ARG A 166 -18.18 -0.04 4.11
CA ARG A 166 -18.18 1.15 3.25
C ARG A 166 -16.89 1.25 2.44
N LYS A 167 -15.73 1.01 3.06
CA LYS A 167 -14.43 0.96 2.37
C LYS A 167 -14.45 -0.08 1.24
N SER A 168 -14.92 -1.30 1.51
CA SER A 168 -15.01 -2.36 0.50
C SER A 168 -15.90 -1.95 -0.68
N ARG A 169 -17.08 -1.39 -0.40
CA ARG A 169 -18.00 -0.90 -1.45
C ARG A 169 -17.40 0.26 -2.25
N ALA A 170 -16.76 1.21 -1.58
CA ALA A 170 -16.12 2.34 -2.23
C ALA A 170 -14.97 1.91 -3.14
N ILE A 171 -14.15 0.93 -2.71
CA ILE A 171 -13.10 0.35 -3.56
C ILE A 171 -13.71 -0.30 -4.80
N LYS A 172 -14.78 -1.09 -4.67
CA LYS A 172 -15.46 -1.70 -5.81
C LYS A 172 -15.97 -0.64 -6.80
N LYS A 173 -16.55 0.47 -6.30
CA LYS A 173 -16.99 1.58 -7.16
C LYS A 173 -15.83 2.24 -7.89
N VAL A 174 -14.71 2.49 -7.21
CA VAL A 174 -13.49 3.05 -7.83
C VAL A 174 -12.97 2.11 -8.91
N MET A 175 -12.90 0.80 -8.63
CA MET A 175 -12.44 -0.19 -9.62
C MET A 175 -13.35 -0.23 -10.85
N ALA A 176 -14.67 -0.15 -10.67
CA ALA A 176 -15.63 -0.07 -11.80
C ALA A 176 -15.42 1.20 -12.64
N LEU A 177 -15.20 2.37 -12.00
CA LEU A 177 -14.91 3.64 -12.70
C LEU A 177 -13.57 3.61 -13.45
N LEU A 178 -12.59 2.85 -12.95
CA LEU A 178 -11.30 2.68 -13.61
C LEU A 178 -11.42 1.74 -14.82
N ALA A 179 -12.19 0.66 -14.72
CA ALA A 179 -12.44 -0.28 -15.81
C ALA A 179 -13.19 0.38 -16.99
N ASP A 180 -14.18 1.21 -16.70
CA ASP A 180 -14.96 1.95 -17.72
C ASP A 180 -14.10 2.99 -18.47
N ARG A 181 -13.07 3.53 -17.83
CA ARG A 181 -12.11 4.46 -18.46
C ARG A 181 -11.00 3.79 -19.26
N SER A 182 -10.68 2.53 -18.96
CA SER A 182 -9.66 1.77 -19.71
C SER A 182 -10.24 1.14 -21.00
N GLY A 183 -11.56 1.16 -21.18
CA GLY A 183 -12.25 0.64 -22.35
C GLY A 183 -12.63 1.70 -23.40
N ARG A 184 -12.19 2.95 -23.19
CA ARG A 184 -12.32 4.05 -24.16
C ARG A 184 -10.95 4.51 -24.66
#